data_f9d7fabea8c6eee2512035f278782263
#
_entry.id   f9d7fabea8c6eee2512035f278782263
#
_cell.length_a   1.000
_cell.length_b   1.000
_cell.length_c   1.000
_cell.angle_alpha   90.00
_cell.angle_beta   90.00
_cell.angle_gamma   90.00
#
_symmetry.space_group_name_H-M   'P 1'
#
loop_
_entity.id
_entity.type
_entity.pdbx_description
1 polymer ?
#
loop_
_entity_poly.entity_id
_entity_poly.type
_entity_poly.pdbx_seq_one_letter_code
_entity_poly.pdbx_strand_id
1 'polypeptide(L)'
;MPFLFLLSFSVSAQTVISSAGKTTINGNYNVSWTVGEVVINTLSAGGTTLTQGFHQPLLIEILPTGIEKELLLDMIAYPNPAFDKVLFKGGDPSGIYHIRVVDKLGRILLQKTLPASDLEILVEGYNNGTYLIEVVEDKTNKRRVFNVIKSSNN
;
A
#
# COMPACT_ATOMS: atom_id res chain seq x y z
N MET A 1 27.46 41.01 -48.67
CA MET A 1 26.97 39.73 -48.09
C MET A 1 27.78 39.49 -46.80
N PRO A 2 27.16 39.52 -45.61
CA PRO A 2 27.89 39.21 -44.40
C PRO A 2 27.92 37.68 -44.21
N PHE A 3 29.13 37.16 -44.01
CA PHE A 3 29.41 35.75 -43.74
C PHE A 3 29.16 35.47 -42.24
N LEU A 4 28.06 34.75 -41.93
CA LEU A 4 27.72 34.38 -40.58
C LEU A 4 28.56 33.20 -40.11
N PHE A 5 29.50 33.42 -39.20
CA PHE A 5 30.37 32.40 -38.62
C PHE A 5 29.63 31.72 -37.47
N LEU A 6 29.12 30.50 -37.69
CA LEU A 6 28.50 29.66 -36.65
C LEU A 6 29.62 29.03 -35.82
N LEU A 7 29.81 29.52 -34.59
CA LEU A 7 30.65 28.85 -33.60
C LEU A 7 29.85 27.71 -32.95
N SER A 8 30.26 26.48 -33.22
CA SER A 8 29.73 25.27 -32.52
C SER A 8 30.46 25.11 -31.20
N PHE A 9 29.78 25.33 -30.06
CA PHE A 9 30.29 24.97 -28.77
C PHE A 9 29.90 23.52 -28.46
N SER A 10 30.88 22.64 -28.31
CA SER A 10 30.69 21.30 -27.78
C SER A 10 30.62 21.39 -26.27
N VAL A 11 29.45 21.19 -25.69
CA VAL A 11 29.25 21.06 -24.23
C VAL A 11 29.52 19.61 -23.88
N SER A 12 30.63 19.33 -23.21
CA SER A 12 30.88 18.03 -22.60
C SER A 12 30.00 17.88 -21.35
N ALA A 13 29.01 17.01 -21.40
CA ALA A 13 28.22 16.65 -20.23
C ALA A 13 29.09 15.84 -19.24
N GLN A 14 28.89 16.06 -17.98
CA GLN A 14 29.54 15.57 -16.79
C GLN A 14 30.26 14.22 -16.93
N THR A 15 31.57 14.24 -16.75
CA THR A 15 32.40 13.02 -16.61
C THR A 15 32.52 12.69 -15.14
N VAL A 16 31.98 11.55 -14.71
CA VAL A 16 32.22 11.03 -13.36
C VAL A 16 33.61 10.40 -13.32
N ILE A 17 34.51 10.97 -12.54
CA ILE A 17 35.84 10.43 -12.30
C ILE A 17 35.77 9.59 -11.02
N SER A 18 35.55 8.29 -11.14
CA SER A 18 35.78 7.33 -10.06
C SER A 18 36.94 6.41 -10.43
N SER A 19 37.86 6.20 -9.48
CA SER A 19 39.04 5.37 -9.73
C SER A 19 38.73 3.87 -9.68
N ALA A 20 37.75 3.42 -8.91
CA ALA A 20 37.25 2.04 -8.82
C ALA A 20 35.89 1.99 -8.14
N GLY A 21 35.08 1.00 -8.49
CA GLY A 21 33.82 0.74 -7.84
C GLY A 21 33.26 -0.64 -8.23
N LYS A 22 32.45 -1.21 -7.36
CA LYS A 22 31.78 -2.50 -7.61
C LYS A 22 30.42 -2.55 -6.91
N THR A 23 29.47 -3.18 -7.57
CA THR A 23 28.20 -3.59 -6.97
C THR A 23 28.18 -5.11 -6.87
N THR A 24 27.85 -5.65 -5.72
CA THR A 24 27.70 -7.08 -5.47
C THR A 24 26.31 -7.33 -4.90
N ILE A 25 25.56 -8.22 -5.51
CA ILE A 25 24.22 -8.64 -5.07
C ILE A 25 24.34 -10.06 -4.54
N ASN A 26 23.90 -10.28 -3.30
CA ASN A 26 23.85 -11.61 -2.68
C ASN A 26 22.52 -11.76 -1.93
N GLY A 27 21.58 -12.50 -2.51
CA GLY A 27 20.25 -12.65 -1.96
C GLY A 27 19.54 -11.32 -1.77
N ASN A 28 19.18 -10.98 -0.52
CA ASN A 28 18.46 -9.75 -0.17
C ASN A 28 19.39 -8.54 0.07
N TYR A 29 20.69 -8.70 -0.10
CA TYR A 29 21.65 -7.64 0.15
C TYR A 29 22.28 -7.14 -1.16
N ASN A 30 22.30 -5.82 -1.31
CA ASN A 30 23.00 -5.13 -2.39
C ASN A 30 24.07 -4.23 -1.78
N VAL A 31 25.33 -4.52 -2.05
CA VAL A 31 26.46 -3.73 -1.55
C VAL A 31 27.16 -3.08 -2.74
N SER A 32 27.14 -1.76 -2.75
CA SER A 32 27.84 -0.94 -3.74
C SER A 32 28.88 -0.07 -3.05
N TRP A 33 30.07 0.01 -3.65
CA TRP A 33 31.12 0.89 -3.16
C TRP A 33 31.86 1.54 -4.33
N THR A 34 32.36 2.74 -4.08
CA THR A 34 33.25 3.49 -4.99
C THR A 34 34.44 4.04 -4.22
N VAL A 35 35.56 4.15 -4.90
CA VAL A 35 36.80 4.77 -4.38
C VAL A 35 37.15 5.95 -5.27
N GLY A 36 37.54 7.08 -4.64
CA GLY A 36 37.96 8.29 -5.35
C GLY A 36 36.87 9.34 -5.52
N GLU A 37 35.80 9.26 -4.76
CA GLU A 37 34.80 10.33 -4.71
C GLU A 37 35.35 11.53 -3.93
N VAL A 38 35.22 12.73 -4.51
CA VAL A 38 35.78 13.97 -3.96
C VAL A 38 34.97 14.47 -2.76
N VAL A 39 33.68 14.20 -2.72
CA VAL A 39 32.73 14.62 -1.67
C VAL A 39 31.71 13.54 -1.41
N ILE A 40 31.62 13.07 -0.16
CA ILE A 40 30.72 11.99 0.28
C ILE A 40 29.85 12.39 1.50
N ASN A 41 29.80 13.68 1.83
CA ASN A 41 29.13 14.14 3.02
C ASN A 41 27.60 14.16 2.87
N THR A 42 26.91 13.79 3.94
CA THR A 42 25.46 13.99 4.08
C THR A 42 25.22 15.14 5.06
N LEU A 43 24.48 16.14 4.63
CA LEU A 43 24.12 17.31 5.43
C LEU A 43 22.61 17.23 5.72
N SER A 44 22.24 17.41 6.99
CA SER A 44 20.84 17.44 7.41
C SER A 44 20.55 18.69 8.21
N ALA A 45 19.54 19.46 7.79
CA ALA A 45 19.07 20.63 8.50
C ALA A 45 17.58 20.86 8.23
N GLY A 46 16.80 21.19 9.29
CA GLY A 46 15.40 21.59 9.16
C GLY A 46 14.47 20.55 8.52
N GLY A 47 14.74 19.25 8.70
CA GLY A 47 13.95 18.17 8.10
C GLY A 47 14.31 17.85 6.63
N THR A 48 15.32 18.55 6.07
CA THR A 48 15.84 18.28 4.72
C THR A 48 17.21 17.62 4.82
N THR A 49 17.43 16.55 4.06
CA THR A 49 18.69 15.85 3.96
C THR A 49 19.25 16.00 2.55
N LEU A 50 20.48 16.48 2.44
CA LEU A 50 21.23 16.58 1.20
C LEU A 50 22.39 15.59 1.25
N THR A 51 22.34 14.57 0.42
CA THR A 51 23.44 13.60 0.24
C THR A 51 24.30 13.99 -0.94
N GLN A 52 25.61 13.92 -0.75
CA GLN A 52 26.61 14.13 -1.79
C GLN A 52 27.32 12.80 -2.04
N GLY A 53 27.72 12.57 -3.28
CA GLY A 53 28.35 11.33 -3.71
C GLY A 53 27.59 10.61 -4.81
N PHE A 54 28.27 9.70 -5.50
CA PHE A 54 27.70 8.96 -6.62
C PHE A 54 26.76 7.84 -6.16
N HIS A 55 27.11 7.15 -5.09
CA HIS A 55 26.24 6.17 -4.44
C HIS A 55 25.46 6.80 -3.29
N GLN A 56 24.27 7.25 -3.59
CA GLN A 56 23.35 7.71 -2.56
C GLN A 56 22.57 6.53 -2.00
N PRO A 57 22.47 6.37 -0.68
CA PRO A 57 21.58 5.39 -0.12
C PRO A 57 20.14 5.75 -0.51
N LEU A 58 19.47 4.85 -1.24
CA LEU A 58 18.04 4.98 -1.47
C LEU A 58 17.36 4.72 -0.14
N LEU A 59 17.04 5.77 0.60
CA LEU A 59 16.22 5.67 1.79
C LEU A 59 14.79 5.38 1.31
N ILE A 60 14.49 4.11 1.05
CA ILE A 60 13.12 3.67 0.88
C ILE A 60 12.55 3.59 2.30
N GLU A 61 11.87 4.63 2.71
CA GLU A 61 10.97 4.52 3.85
C GLU A 61 9.85 3.57 3.41
N ILE A 62 9.99 2.30 3.78
CA ILE A 62 8.92 1.33 3.62
C ILE A 62 7.86 1.74 4.64
N LEU A 63 6.98 2.65 4.24
CA LEU A 63 5.74 2.84 4.97
C LEU A 63 5.05 1.48 4.95
N PRO A 64 4.75 0.88 6.10
CA PRO A 64 4.02 -0.36 6.13
C PRO A 64 2.67 -0.12 5.46
N THR A 65 2.54 -0.58 4.20
CA THR A 65 1.28 -0.52 3.44
C THR A 65 0.30 -1.59 3.91
N GLY A 66 0.71 -2.40 4.88
CA GLY A 66 -0.13 -3.38 5.55
C GLY A 66 -0.95 -2.76 6.67
N ILE A 67 -2.10 -3.35 6.97
CA ILE A 67 -2.86 -3.04 8.18
C ILE A 67 -1.98 -3.47 9.36
N GLU A 68 -1.62 -2.53 10.23
CA GLU A 68 -0.90 -2.88 11.46
C GLU A 68 -1.71 -3.93 12.22
N LYS A 69 -1.04 -4.92 12.78
CA LYS A 69 -1.69 -6.03 13.50
C LYS A 69 -2.62 -5.52 14.62
N GLU A 70 -2.29 -4.38 15.20
CA GLU A 70 -3.08 -3.71 16.23
C GLU A 70 -4.40 -3.13 15.71
N LEU A 71 -4.48 -2.84 14.38
CA LEU A 71 -5.69 -2.36 13.73
C LEU A 71 -6.55 -3.48 13.14
N LEU A 72 -6.17 -4.74 13.35
CA LEU A 72 -6.96 -5.88 12.90
C LEU A 72 -8.11 -6.13 13.86
N LEU A 73 -9.32 -6.10 13.31
CA LEU A 73 -10.54 -6.49 14.03
C LEU A 73 -10.60 -8.02 14.16
N ASP A 74 -10.69 -8.53 15.37
CA ASP A 74 -10.87 -9.97 15.62
C ASP A 74 -12.33 -10.35 15.40
N MET A 75 -12.63 -10.75 14.17
CA MET A 75 -13.99 -11.05 13.72
C MET A 75 -13.97 -12.12 12.63
N ILE A 76 -15.03 -12.91 12.54
CA ILE A 76 -15.27 -13.89 11.48
C ILE A 76 -16.58 -13.59 10.76
N ALA A 77 -16.64 -13.92 9.48
CA ALA A 77 -17.84 -13.83 8.65
C ALA A 77 -18.28 -15.23 8.21
N TYR A 78 -19.57 -15.53 8.33
CA TYR A 78 -20.15 -16.82 7.96
C TYR A 78 -21.62 -16.69 7.55
N PRO A 79 -22.15 -17.65 6.79
CA PRO A 79 -21.44 -18.71 6.08
C PRO A 79 -20.62 -18.15 4.90
N ASN A 80 -19.65 -18.92 4.45
CA ASN A 80 -18.94 -18.67 3.20
C ASN A 80 -18.66 -20.01 2.51
N PRO A 81 -19.33 -20.34 1.39
CA PRO A 81 -20.25 -19.49 0.61
C PRO A 81 -21.54 -19.10 1.33
N ALA A 82 -22.03 -17.90 0.98
CA ALA A 82 -23.27 -17.33 1.49
C ALA A 82 -24.40 -17.44 0.44
N PHE A 83 -25.62 -17.73 0.93
CA PHE A 83 -26.83 -17.82 0.08
C PHE A 83 -27.69 -16.57 0.27
N ASP A 84 -28.22 -16.35 1.44
CA ASP A 84 -29.18 -15.28 1.72
C ASP A 84 -28.55 -14.13 2.50
N LYS A 85 -27.72 -14.45 3.49
CA LYS A 85 -27.10 -13.48 4.37
C LYS A 85 -25.72 -13.89 4.83
N VAL A 86 -24.96 -12.91 5.28
CA VAL A 86 -23.66 -13.06 5.97
C VAL A 86 -23.78 -12.50 7.36
N LEU A 87 -23.38 -13.30 8.33
CA LEU A 87 -23.34 -12.97 9.76
C LEU A 87 -21.88 -12.70 10.14
N PHE A 88 -21.69 -11.79 11.10
CA PHE A 88 -20.39 -11.50 11.64
C PHE A 88 -20.38 -11.81 13.13
N LYS A 89 -19.28 -12.42 13.61
CA LYS A 89 -19.10 -12.76 15.02
C LYS A 89 -17.70 -12.35 15.48
N GLY A 90 -17.62 -11.72 16.64
CA GLY A 90 -16.39 -11.18 17.22
C GLY A 90 -16.48 -9.67 17.42
N GLY A 91 -15.37 -9.04 17.77
CA GLY A 91 -15.32 -7.62 18.11
C GLY A 91 -15.95 -7.27 19.46
N ASP A 92 -16.16 -5.97 19.71
CA ASP A 92 -16.81 -5.47 20.91
C ASP A 92 -18.33 -5.71 20.84
N PRO A 93 -18.95 -6.45 21.81
CA PRO A 93 -20.39 -6.70 21.82
C PRO A 93 -21.25 -5.43 21.93
N SER A 94 -20.70 -4.32 22.40
CA SER A 94 -21.35 -3.00 22.48
C SER A 94 -20.92 -2.05 21.36
N GLY A 95 -20.13 -2.55 20.41
CA GLY A 95 -19.55 -1.76 19.32
C GLY A 95 -20.56 -1.36 18.25
N ILE A 96 -20.21 -0.30 17.52
CA ILE A 96 -20.87 0.13 16.29
C ILE A 96 -19.89 -0.15 15.15
N TYR A 97 -20.41 -0.69 14.06
CA TYR A 97 -19.60 -1.13 12.92
C TYR A 97 -20.06 -0.50 11.62
N HIS A 98 -19.12 0.06 10.88
CA HIS A 98 -19.34 0.52 9.51
C HIS A 98 -19.03 -0.62 8.56
N ILE A 99 -20.00 -1.00 7.75
CA ILE A 99 -19.87 -2.11 6.82
C ILE A 99 -19.97 -1.57 5.40
N ARG A 100 -19.05 -2.00 4.56
CA ARG A 100 -19.02 -1.68 3.14
C ARG A 100 -18.87 -2.94 2.31
N VAL A 101 -19.77 -3.15 1.37
CA VAL A 101 -19.74 -4.27 0.42
C VAL A 101 -19.32 -3.75 -0.94
N VAL A 102 -18.32 -4.39 -1.52
CA VAL A 102 -17.75 -4.00 -2.82
C VAL A 102 -17.71 -5.21 -3.73
N ASP A 103 -18.05 -5.03 -4.98
CA ASP A 103 -17.94 -6.08 -6.00
C ASP A 103 -16.50 -6.18 -6.56
N LYS A 104 -16.28 -7.18 -7.42
CA LYS A 104 -14.98 -7.41 -8.08
C LYS A 104 -14.51 -6.27 -8.99
N LEU A 105 -15.39 -5.34 -9.35
CA LEU A 105 -15.08 -4.15 -10.16
C LEU A 105 -14.78 -2.91 -9.31
N GLY A 106 -14.82 -3.05 -7.98
CA GLY A 106 -14.61 -1.95 -7.05
C GLY A 106 -15.86 -1.08 -6.82
N ARG A 107 -17.04 -1.48 -7.30
CA ARG A 107 -18.29 -0.72 -7.08
C ARG A 107 -18.83 -1.01 -5.69
N ILE A 108 -19.17 0.03 -4.96
CA ILE A 108 -19.82 -0.09 -3.65
C ILE A 108 -21.29 -0.44 -3.88
N LEU A 109 -21.70 -1.60 -3.35
CA LEU A 109 -23.09 -2.09 -3.44
C LEU A 109 -23.89 -1.75 -2.20
N LEU A 110 -23.25 -1.72 -1.05
CA LEU A 110 -23.87 -1.43 0.24
C LEU A 110 -22.91 -0.67 1.14
N GLN A 111 -23.45 0.29 1.87
CA GLN A 111 -22.75 0.92 2.99
C GLN A 111 -23.76 1.11 4.11
N LYS A 112 -23.49 0.51 5.28
CA LYS A 112 -24.35 0.57 6.45
C LYS A 112 -23.55 0.73 7.73
N THR A 113 -24.18 1.31 8.73
CA THR A 113 -23.70 1.34 10.12
C THR A 113 -24.64 0.52 10.98
N LEU A 114 -24.12 -0.48 11.65
CA LEU A 114 -24.88 -1.45 12.43
C LEU A 114 -24.30 -1.61 13.84
N PRO A 115 -25.14 -1.83 14.86
CA PRO A 115 -24.66 -2.24 16.18
C PRO A 115 -24.24 -3.72 16.15
N ALA A 116 -23.42 -4.13 17.11
CA ALA A 116 -22.98 -5.52 17.27
C ALA A 116 -24.13 -6.52 17.40
N SER A 117 -25.28 -6.09 17.97
CA SER A 117 -26.48 -6.92 18.15
C SER A 117 -27.17 -7.30 16.84
N ASP A 118 -26.95 -6.54 15.78
CA ASP A 118 -27.64 -6.71 14.46
C ASP A 118 -26.61 -6.74 13.34
N LEU A 119 -25.51 -7.45 13.53
CA LEU A 119 -24.36 -7.43 12.64
C LEU A 119 -24.55 -8.51 11.54
N GLU A 120 -25.46 -8.24 10.62
CA GLU A 120 -25.73 -9.11 9.47
C GLU A 120 -25.96 -8.29 8.18
N ILE A 121 -25.70 -8.91 7.04
CA ILE A 121 -25.93 -8.33 5.72
C ILE A 121 -26.70 -9.32 4.87
N LEU A 122 -27.78 -8.86 4.26
CA LEU A 122 -28.53 -9.61 3.26
C LEU A 122 -27.77 -9.54 1.92
N VAL A 123 -27.53 -10.70 1.32
CA VAL A 123 -26.87 -10.86 0.03
C VAL A 123 -27.76 -11.59 -0.99
N GLU A 124 -29.00 -11.88 -0.63
CA GLU A 124 -29.97 -12.60 -1.48
C GLU A 124 -30.12 -11.97 -2.86
N GLY A 125 -30.23 -10.63 -2.92
CA GLY A 125 -30.36 -9.88 -4.18
C GLY A 125 -29.08 -9.74 -5.02
N TYR A 126 -27.96 -10.31 -4.58
CA TYR A 126 -26.69 -10.19 -5.29
C TYR A 126 -26.50 -11.36 -6.27
N ASN A 127 -25.85 -11.07 -7.40
CA ASN A 127 -25.48 -12.10 -8.36
C ASN A 127 -24.43 -13.05 -7.76
N ASN A 128 -24.37 -14.30 -8.28
CA ASN A 128 -23.32 -15.23 -7.90
C ASN A 128 -21.93 -14.64 -8.22
N GLY A 129 -21.03 -14.71 -7.26
CA GLY A 129 -19.71 -14.14 -7.40
C GLY A 129 -19.02 -13.86 -6.08
N THR A 130 -17.89 -13.21 -6.16
CA THR A 130 -17.07 -12.85 -5.01
C THR A 130 -17.25 -11.38 -4.67
N TYR A 131 -17.40 -11.11 -3.38
CA TYR A 131 -17.60 -9.77 -2.82
C TYR A 131 -16.60 -9.53 -1.72
N LEU A 132 -16.08 -8.32 -1.66
CA LEU A 132 -15.26 -7.86 -0.54
C LEU A 132 -16.17 -7.12 0.45
N ILE A 133 -16.15 -7.56 1.70
CA ILE A 133 -16.91 -6.93 2.78
C ILE A 133 -15.90 -6.39 3.78
N GLU A 134 -15.82 -5.08 3.87
CA GLU A 134 -15.03 -4.39 4.86
C GLU A 134 -15.90 -4.06 6.08
N VAL A 135 -15.39 -4.37 7.25
CA VAL A 135 -16.01 -4.05 8.55
C VAL A 135 -15.02 -3.21 9.35
N VAL A 136 -15.44 -2.05 9.79
CA VAL A 136 -14.66 -1.11 10.59
C VAL A 136 -15.39 -0.81 11.88
N GLU A 137 -14.73 -0.99 13.00
CA GLU A 137 -15.25 -0.61 14.32
C GLU A 137 -15.10 0.91 14.53
N ASP A 138 -16.20 1.59 14.81
CA ASP A 138 -16.25 3.05 14.93
C ASP A 138 -15.29 3.61 15.98
N LYS A 139 -15.25 2.99 17.16
CA LYS A 139 -14.50 3.49 18.32
C LYS A 139 -12.98 3.35 18.19
N THR A 140 -12.51 2.24 17.63
CA THR A 140 -11.09 1.88 17.60
C THR A 140 -10.47 2.00 16.21
N ASN A 141 -11.27 2.20 15.17
CA ASN A 141 -10.88 2.12 13.76
C ASN A 141 -10.26 0.76 13.37
N LYS A 142 -10.41 -0.26 14.21
CA LYS A 142 -10.02 -1.61 13.82
C LYS A 142 -10.87 -2.08 12.67
N ARG A 143 -10.24 -2.74 11.71
CA ARG A 143 -10.91 -3.16 10.48
C ARG A 143 -10.58 -4.59 10.11
N ARG A 144 -11.50 -5.21 9.38
CA ARG A 144 -11.30 -6.49 8.72
C ARG A 144 -11.99 -6.52 7.37
N VAL A 145 -11.32 -7.15 6.41
CA VAL A 145 -11.87 -7.38 5.08
C VAL A 145 -12.11 -8.87 4.91
N PHE A 146 -13.31 -9.22 4.50
CA PHE A 146 -13.74 -10.59 4.22
C PHE A 146 -13.95 -10.76 2.73
N ASN A 147 -13.44 -11.88 2.21
CA ASN A 147 -13.72 -12.31 0.86
C ASN A 147 -14.87 -13.32 0.91
N VAL A 148 -16.06 -12.92 0.50
CA VAL A 148 -17.29 -13.72 0.59
C VAL A 148 -17.74 -14.15 -0.79
N ILE A 149 -18.04 -15.43 -0.93
CA ILE A 149 -18.57 -16.03 -2.15
C ILE A 149 -20.09 -16.11 -2.02
N LYS A 150 -20.80 -15.39 -2.88
CA LYS A 150 -22.27 -15.53 -3.04
C LYS A 150 -22.55 -16.66 -4.00
N SER A 151 -23.39 -17.58 -3.57
CA SER A 151 -23.90 -18.68 -4.40
C SER A 151 -25.43 -18.71 -4.33
N SER A 152 -26.10 -19.15 -5.38
CA SER A 152 -27.54 -19.47 -5.34
C SER A 152 -27.73 -20.94 -5.02
N ASN A 153 -28.76 -21.26 -4.24
CA ASN A 153 -29.26 -22.63 -4.24
C ASN A 153 -29.85 -22.94 -5.63
N ASN A 154 -29.32 -23.97 -6.27
CA ASN A 154 -29.94 -24.57 -7.45
C ASN A 154 -31.19 -25.32 -7.03
#